data_bee9557ee3735ee72257649224a2902f
#
_entry.id   bee9557ee3735ee72257649224a2902f
#
_cell.length_a   1.000
_cell.length_b   1.000
_cell.length_c   1.000
_cell.angle_alpha   90.00
_cell.angle_beta   90.00
_cell.angle_gamma   90.00
#
_symmetry.space_group_name_H-M   'P 1'
#
loop_
_entity.id
_entity.type
_entity.pdbx_description
1 polymer ?
#
loop_
_entity_poly.entity_id
_entity_poly.type
_entity_poly.pdbx_seq_one_letter_code
_entity_poly.pdbx_strand_id
1 'polypeptide(L)'
;MTFRKLVVYLAILGAGAWGASEYRTKREDSARTANEEGLPESAKAPASPGSMGSKFGPAAQVTADGMPAAPEGAEIRMLFIGNSLTYTWAMPQMLTGLARAGGINLKTEQHAPGGWRLVQHASAAEALTLIDAGGWTAVVLQEQSQWPAFRAQQVRSDVDPAATALAQRARASSPGVRILFYGTPANKNGDPRNAASIPELSAYEGMQTRLTATYRRLAREIGGVTVPAGEAWRAVRRANPEIELYGDDVHPSKAGAYLIACAFYGSMFARSPVGNSYTAGLEPSVAAQLQRAAWDAVIDEAARR
;
A
#
# COMPACT_ATOMS: atom_id res chain seq x y z
N MET A 1 -4.23 -40.34 -25.97
CA MET A 1 -3.82 -39.07 -25.36
C MET A 1 -2.83 -38.41 -26.31
N THR A 2 -3.26 -37.40 -27.02
CA THR A 2 -2.62 -36.89 -28.24
C THR A 2 -1.62 -35.77 -27.94
N PHE A 3 -0.52 -35.82 -28.65
CA PHE A 3 0.69 -34.95 -28.60
C PHE A 3 0.45 -33.42 -28.63
N ARG A 4 -0.77 -32.96 -28.81
CA ARG A 4 -1.11 -31.53 -28.89
C ARG A 4 -1.26 -30.80 -27.53
N LYS A 5 -1.31 -31.49 -26.40
CA LYS A 5 -1.44 -30.88 -25.06
C LYS A 5 -0.11 -30.57 -24.37
N LEU A 6 1.02 -31.09 -24.89
CA LEU A 6 2.35 -30.88 -24.27
C LEU A 6 3.05 -29.60 -24.76
N VAL A 7 2.69 -29.09 -25.95
CA VAL A 7 3.37 -27.92 -26.54
C VAL A 7 2.89 -26.60 -25.92
N VAL A 8 1.68 -26.56 -25.35
CA VAL A 8 1.13 -25.34 -24.72
C VAL A 8 1.72 -25.09 -23.31
N TYR A 9 2.20 -26.15 -22.64
CA TYR A 9 2.77 -26.00 -21.28
C TYR A 9 4.25 -25.50 -21.28
N LEU A 10 4.99 -25.70 -22.34
CA LEU A 10 6.39 -25.28 -22.47
C LEU A 10 6.53 -23.79 -22.89
N ALA A 11 5.53 -23.22 -23.53
CA ALA A 11 5.54 -21.80 -23.91
C ALA A 11 5.29 -20.83 -22.74
N ILE A 12 4.72 -21.33 -21.62
CA ILE A 12 4.43 -20.50 -20.41
C ILE A 12 5.65 -20.42 -19.49
N LEU A 13 6.58 -21.38 -19.56
CA LEU A 13 7.79 -21.38 -18.73
C LEU A 13 8.95 -20.56 -19.32
N GLY A 14 8.91 -20.23 -20.60
CA GLY A 14 9.96 -19.45 -21.28
C GLY A 14 9.90 -17.94 -21.07
N ALA A 15 8.71 -17.38 -20.77
CA ALA A 15 8.53 -15.95 -20.60
C ALA A 15 8.86 -15.42 -19.20
N GLY A 16 8.94 -16.30 -18.21
CA GLY A 16 9.24 -15.94 -16.81
C GLY A 16 10.75 -15.72 -16.54
N ALA A 17 11.63 -16.31 -17.33
CA ALA A 17 13.07 -16.26 -17.08
C ALA A 17 13.77 -15.04 -17.68
N TRP A 18 13.20 -14.42 -18.72
CA TRP A 18 13.80 -13.25 -19.39
C TRP A 18 13.56 -11.94 -18.63
N GLY A 19 12.41 -11.78 -18.01
CA GLY A 19 12.11 -10.60 -17.19
C GLY A 19 12.90 -10.53 -15.88
N ALA A 20 13.34 -11.66 -15.35
CA ALA A 20 14.06 -11.72 -14.08
C ALA A 20 15.54 -11.29 -14.20
N SER A 21 16.16 -11.42 -15.37
CA SER A 21 17.57 -11.06 -15.59
C SER A 21 17.77 -9.55 -15.79
N GLU A 22 16.92 -8.88 -16.57
CA GLU A 22 16.99 -7.42 -16.72
C GLU A 22 16.57 -6.66 -15.46
N TYR A 23 15.70 -7.28 -14.65
CA TYR A 23 15.27 -6.69 -13.38
C TYR A 23 16.37 -6.76 -12.30
N ARG A 24 17.25 -7.75 -12.37
CA ARG A 24 18.35 -7.90 -11.41
C ARG A 24 19.45 -6.85 -11.59
N THR A 25 19.81 -6.52 -12.81
CA THR A 25 20.84 -5.52 -13.15
C THR A 25 20.40 -4.10 -12.77
N LYS A 26 19.15 -3.71 -13.05
CA LYS A 26 18.62 -2.41 -12.62
C LYS A 26 18.47 -2.26 -11.11
N ARG A 27 18.34 -3.36 -10.37
CA ARG A 27 18.18 -3.36 -8.90
C ARG A 27 19.50 -3.07 -8.19
N GLU A 28 20.63 -3.52 -8.73
CA GLU A 28 21.95 -3.26 -8.14
C GLU A 28 22.36 -1.80 -8.31
N ASP A 29 21.99 -1.15 -9.41
CA ASP A 29 22.25 0.26 -9.65
C ASP A 29 21.37 1.19 -8.80
N SER A 30 20.08 0.87 -8.60
CA SER A 30 19.19 1.69 -7.77
C SER A 30 19.45 1.57 -6.27
N ALA A 31 19.96 0.41 -5.81
CA ALA A 31 20.36 0.22 -4.42
C ALA A 31 21.69 0.93 -4.11
N ARG A 32 22.55 1.08 -5.11
CA ARG A 32 23.84 1.74 -4.99
C ARG A 32 23.72 3.27 -4.88
N THR A 33 22.83 3.88 -5.65
CA THR A 33 22.55 5.32 -5.60
C THR A 33 21.86 5.75 -4.31
N ALA A 34 21.02 4.91 -3.70
CA ALA A 34 20.33 5.22 -2.45
C ALA A 34 21.23 5.17 -1.21
N ASN A 35 22.39 4.50 -1.27
CA ASN A 35 23.33 4.39 -0.16
C ASN A 35 24.45 5.44 -0.20
N GLU A 36 24.61 6.19 -1.28
CA GLU A 36 25.69 7.20 -1.43
C GLU A 36 25.26 8.62 -1.04
N GLU A 37 23.94 8.88 -0.91
CA GLU A 37 23.46 10.14 -0.33
C GLU A 37 23.36 10.01 1.19
N GLY A 38 24.47 10.31 1.88
CA GLY A 38 24.56 10.34 3.34
C GLY A 38 23.54 11.29 3.96
N LEU A 39 22.85 10.83 4.99
CA LEU A 39 21.97 11.62 5.84
C LEU A 39 22.78 12.73 6.52
N PRO A 40 22.38 14.01 6.47
CA PRO A 40 23.06 15.05 7.19
C PRO A 40 22.82 14.92 8.70
N GLU A 41 23.91 14.95 9.46
CA GLU A 41 23.95 14.95 10.91
C GLU A 41 23.49 16.31 11.46
N SER A 42 22.59 16.23 12.43
CA SER A 42 22.18 17.25 13.41
C SER A 42 22.21 18.74 13.03
N ALA A 43 21.02 19.32 12.81
CA ALA A 43 20.80 20.74 13.03
C ALA A 43 19.98 20.95 14.31
N LYS A 44 20.52 21.73 15.25
CA LYS A 44 19.89 22.16 16.50
C LYS A 44 18.57 22.90 16.24
N ALA A 45 17.54 22.55 17.00
CA ALA A 45 16.24 23.19 16.97
C ALA A 45 16.32 24.66 17.44
N PRO A 46 15.62 25.59 16.76
CA PRO A 46 15.37 26.93 17.32
C PRO A 46 14.15 26.88 18.25
N ALA A 47 14.21 27.75 19.27
CA ALA A 47 13.21 27.88 20.33
C ALA A 47 11.82 28.26 19.82
N SER A 48 10.79 27.74 20.46
CA SER A 48 9.38 27.93 20.19
C SER A 48 8.90 29.37 20.34
N PRO A 49 8.08 29.91 19.43
CA PRO A 49 7.25 31.07 19.71
C PRO A 49 5.89 30.62 20.31
N GLY A 50 5.40 31.45 21.21
CA GLY A 50 4.30 31.23 22.10
C GLY A 50 2.97 30.74 21.50
N SER A 51 2.28 29.96 22.31
CA SER A 51 0.94 29.44 22.18
C SER A 51 -0.11 30.52 21.86
N MET A 52 -0.67 30.47 20.63
CA MET A 52 -1.99 31.03 20.39
C MET A 52 -2.99 29.87 20.42
N GLY A 53 -3.88 29.90 21.40
CA GLY A 53 -4.89 28.89 21.64
C GLY A 53 -5.82 28.72 20.43
N SER A 54 -5.81 27.53 19.84
CA SER A 54 -6.77 27.08 18.86
C SER A 54 -8.10 26.75 19.53
N LYS A 55 -9.14 27.52 19.24
CA LYS A 55 -10.54 27.25 19.61
C LYS A 55 -11.19 26.21 18.69
N PHE A 56 -10.55 25.08 18.49
CA PHE A 56 -11.22 23.92 17.92
C PHE A 56 -11.27 22.85 19.01
N GLY A 57 -12.50 22.50 19.41
CA GLY A 57 -12.76 21.40 20.33
C GLY A 57 -12.17 20.09 19.78
N PRO A 58 -12.03 19.05 20.65
CA PRO A 58 -11.42 17.79 20.24
C PRO A 58 -12.22 17.22 19.07
N ALA A 59 -11.56 17.12 17.90
CA ALA A 59 -12.13 16.43 16.75
C ALA A 59 -12.53 15.03 17.21
N ALA A 60 -13.79 14.68 17.05
CA ALA A 60 -14.29 13.35 17.36
C ALA A 60 -13.34 12.33 16.75
N GLN A 61 -12.77 11.45 17.57
CA GLN A 61 -11.93 10.35 17.12
C GLN A 61 -12.84 9.36 16.39
N VAL A 62 -12.95 9.51 15.08
CA VAL A 62 -13.66 8.55 14.24
C VAL A 62 -12.72 7.35 14.09
N THR A 63 -12.89 6.35 14.93
CA THR A 63 -12.26 5.05 14.75
C THR A 63 -12.88 4.42 13.51
N ALA A 64 -12.06 4.21 12.47
CA ALA A 64 -12.50 3.72 11.14
C ALA A 64 -13.18 2.34 11.18
N ASP A 65 -13.17 1.66 12.32
CA ASP A 65 -13.70 0.30 12.53
C ASP A 65 -14.19 0.00 13.95
N GLY A 66 -14.40 1.04 14.78
CA GLY A 66 -14.85 0.85 16.17
C GLY A 66 -13.80 0.23 17.10
N MET A 67 -12.56 0.08 16.64
CA MET A 67 -11.47 -0.45 17.46
C MET A 67 -10.94 0.63 18.41
N PRO A 68 -10.65 0.29 19.68
CA PRO A 68 -10.05 1.25 20.59
C PRO A 68 -8.70 1.73 20.04
N ALA A 69 -8.43 3.03 20.17
CA ALA A 69 -7.11 3.57 19.87
C ALA A 69 -6.08 2.80 20.72
N ALA A 70 -4.93 2.48 20.10
CA ALA A 70 -3.85 1.84 20.85
C ALA A 70 -3.48 2.72 22.05
N PRO A 71 -3.17 2.13 23.23
CA PRO A 71 -2.77 2.88 24.41
C PRO A 71 -1.62 3.85 24.05
N GLU A 72 -1.67 5.03 24.66
CA GLU A 72 -0.63 6.04 24.44
C GLU A 72 0.75 5.47 24.80
N GLY A 73 1.73 5.59 23.88
CA GLY A 73 3.08 5.04 24.05
C GLY A 73 3.25 3.56 23.69
N ALA A 74 2.17 2.81 23.43
CA ALA A 74 2.30 1.42 23.00
C ALA A 74 3.01 1.32 21.65
N GLU A 75 3.88 0.30 21.50
CA GLU A 75 4.50 -0.01 20.21
C GLU A 75 3.46 -0.63 19.27
N ILE A 76 3.30 -0.04 18.12
CA ILE A 76 2.45 -0.53 17.03
C ILE A 76 3.35 -1.28 16.04
N ARG A 77 3.02 -2.53 15.73
CA ARG A 77 3.76 -3.37 14.79
C ARG A 77 2.91 -3.67 13.57
N MET A 78 3.41 -3.30 12.39
CA MET A 78 2.74 -3.57 11.11
C MET A 78 3.60 -4.47 10.23
N LEU A 79 3.02 -5.54 9.72
CA LEU A 79 3.64 -6.43 8.74
C LEU A 79 3.01 -6.16 7.36
N PHE A 80 3.85 -5.94 6.36
CA PHE A 80 3.43 -5.80 4.97
C PHE A 80 3.72 -7.09 4.19
N ILE A 81 2.69 -7.69 3.61
CA ILE A 81 2.77 -8.80 2.67
C ILE A 81 2.36 -8.28 1.30
N GLY A 82 3.33 -8.15 0.40
CA GLY A 82 3.10 -7.52 -0.90
C GLY A 82 4.25 -7.68 -1.89
N ASN A 83 4.48 -6.66 -2.70
CA ASN A 83 5.52 -6.69 -3.72
C ASN A 83 6.15 -5.30 -3.93
N SER A 84 6.64 -4.98 -5.14
CA SER A 84 7.28 -3.70 -5.44
C SER A 84 6.41 -2.48 -5.14
N LEU A 85 5.08 -2.57 -5.26
CA LEU A 85 4.20 -1.46 -4.86
C LEU A 85 4.28 -1.14 -3.37
N THR A 86 4.69 -2.10 -2.54
CA THR A 86 4.90 -1.90 -1.10
C THR A 86 6.27 -1.28 -0.81
N TYR A 87 7.37 -1.80 -1.39
CA TYR A 87 8.71 -1.36 -1.00
C TYR A 87 9.26 -0.17 -1.79
N THR A 88 8.69 0.16 -2.94
CA THR A 88 9.23 1.26 -3.77
C THR A 88 9.26 2.57 -2.98
N TRP A 89 10.39 3.29 -3.05
CA TRP A 89 10.68 4.48 -2.26
C TRP A 89 10.61 4.26 -0.74
N ALA A 90 10.82 3.03 -0.28
CA ALA A 90 10.75 2.71 1.14
C ALA A 90 9.42 3.21 1.79
N MET A 91 8.27 2.97 1.13
CA MET A 91 6.96 3.47 1.57
C MET A 91 6.63 3.11 3.04
N PRO A 92 6.90 1.88 3.56
CA PRO A 92 6.68 1.59 4.98
C PRO A 92 7.51 2.46 5.92
N GLN A 93 8.73 2.86 5.52
CA GLN A 93 9.58 3.78 6.29
C GLN A 93 9.06 5.22 6.23
N MET A 94 8.45 5.65 5.10
CA MET A 94 7.75 6.94 5.04
C MET A 94 6.56 6.96 6.01
N LEU A 95 5.80 5.86 6.12
CA LEU A 95 4.74 5.72 7.11
C LEU A 95 5.29 5.81 8.54
N THR A 96 6.44 5.19 8.81
CA THR A 96 7.12 5.30 10.12
C THR A 96 7.54 6.75 10.41
N GLY A 97 8.00 7.49 9.39
CA GLY A 97 8.32 8.93 9.49
C GLY A 97 7.10 9.77 9.86
N LEU A 98 5.97 9.57 9.17
CA LEU A 98 4.68 10.22 9.49
C LEU A 98 4.21 9.87 10.91
N ALA A 99 4.29 8.60 11.29
CA ALA A 99 3.91 8.12 12.62
C ALA A 99 4.74 8.80 13.72
N ARG A 100 6.06 8.83 13.56
CA ARG A 100 6.99 9.47 14.49
C ARG A 100 6.69 10.96 14.65
N ALA A 101 6.49 11.69 13.55
CA ALA A 101 6.14 13.10 13.57
C ALA A 101 4.77 13.34 14.24
N GLY A 102 3.85 12.36 14.16
CA GLY A 102 2.56 12.36 14.88
C GLY A 102 2.62 11.81 16.31
N GLY A 103 3.81 11.54 16.87
CA GLY A 103 3.97 11.02 18.23
C GLY A 103 3.58 9.53 18.40
N ILE A 104 3.59 8.75 17.31
CA ILE A 104 3.21 7.34 17.30
C ILE A 104 4.47 6.48 17.17
N ASN A 105 4.62 5.49 18.07
CA ASN A 105 5.70 4.51 18.03
C ASN A 105 5.31 3.36 17.09
N LEU A 106 5.70 3.46 15.81
CA LEU A 106 5.42 2.47 14.79
C LEU A 106 6.69 1.73 14.37
N LYS A 107 6.60 0.41 14.35
CA LYS A 107 7.56 -0.49 13.67
C LYS A 107 6.92 -1.17 12.48
N THR A 108 7.65 -1.24 11.38
CA THR A 108 7.19 -1.91 10.15
C THR A 108 8.14 -3.01 9.75
N GLU A 109 7.60 -4.15 9.37
CA GLU A 109 8.33 -5.25 8.73
C GLU A 109 7.63 -5.59 7.41
N GLN A 110 8.36 -6.24 6.48
CA GLN A 110 7.77 -6.60 5.20
C GLN A 110 8.35 -7.89 4.62
N HIS A 111 7.49 -8.64 3.95
CA HIS A 111 7.87 -9.65 2.98
C HIS A 111 7.25 -9.26 1.64
N ALA A 112 8.06 -8.70 0.73
CA ALA A 112 7.55 -8.07 -0.48
C ALA A 112 8.45 -8.31 -1.71
N PRO A 113 8.73 -9.54 -2.12
CA PRO A 113 9.49 -9.81 -3.34
C PRO A 113 8.80 -9.21 -4.57
N GLY A 114 9.60 -8.64 -5.49
CA GLY A 114 9.09 -7.95 -6.68
C GLY A 114 8.20 -8.84 -7.54
N GLY A 115 7.01 -8.32 -7.90
CA GLY A 115 6.04 -9.01 -8.75
C GLY A 115 5.26 -10.16 -8.11
N TRP A 116 5.50 -10.47 -6.83
CA TRP A 116 4.80 -11.55 -6.15
C TRP A 116 3.31 -11.26 -5.94
N ARG A 117 2.55 -12.35 -5.98
CA ARG A 117 1.12 -12.41 -5.68
C ARG A 117 0.88 -12.98 -4.29
N LEU A 118 -0.30 -12.74 -3.72
CA LEU A 118 -0.67 -13.30 -2.41
C LEU A 118 -0.58 -14.83 -2.38
N VAL A 119 -0.89 -15.51 -3.48
CA VAL A 119 -0.80 -16.98 -3.58
C VAL A 119 0.63 -17.50 -3.35
N GLN A 120 1.65 -16.76 -3.77
CA GLN A 120 3.05 -17.13 -3.52
C GLN A 120 3.42 -16.92 -2.05
N HIS A 121 2.94 -15.84 -1.43
CA HIS A 121 3.13 -15.60 0.01
C HIS A 121 2.45 -16.67 0.87
N ALA A 122 1.26 -17.13 0.45
CA ALA A 122 0.51 -18.17 1.19
C ALA A 122 1.23 -19.54 1.23
N SER A 123 2.27 -19.72 0.42
CA SER A 123 3.10 -20.95 0.41
C SER A 123 4.57 -20.72 0.72
N ALA A 124 5.00 -19.47 0.93
CA ALA A 124 6.40 -19.13 1.19
C ALA A 124 6.74 -19.22 2.67
N ALA A 125 7.73 -20.05 3.02
CA ALA A 125 8.12 -20.26 4.41
C ALA A 125 8.50 -18.95 5.12
N GLU A 126 9.19 -18.04 4.43
CA GLU A 126 9.62 -16.74 4.97
C GLU A 126 8.42 -15.85 5.33
N ALA A 127 7.43 -15.75 4.43
CA ALA A 127 6.22 -14.96 4.68
C ALA A 127 5.42 -15.54 5.85
N LEU A 128 5.27 -16.88 5.88
CA LEU A 128 4.53 -17.57 6.92
C LEU A 128 5.23 -17.46 8.28
N THR A 129 6.57 -17.57 8.33
CA THR A 129 7.36 -17.37 9.54
C THR A 129 7.18 -15.96 10.12
N LEU A 130 7.19 -14.92 9.29
CA LEU A 130 6.95 -13.56 9.74
C LEU A 130 5.54 -13.39 10.30
N ILE A 131 4.52 -13.95 9.65
CA ILE A 131 3.14 -13.89 10.16
C ILE A 131 3.04 -14.62 11.50
N ASP A 132 3.63 -15.82 11.60
CA ASP A 132 3.58 -16.67 12.80
C ASP A 132 4.38 -16.10 13.98
N ALA A 133 5.35 -15.21 13.74
CA ALA A 133 6.05 -14.50 14.80
C ALA A 133 5.10 -13.77 15.76
N GLY A 134 3.92 -13.40 15.27
CA GLY A 134 2.85 -12.83 16.08
C GLY A 134 3.14 -11.45 16.65
N GLY A 135 2.23 -10.97 17.51
CA GLY A 135 2.33 -9.65 18.12
C GLY A 135 2.10 -8.50 17.13
N TRP A 136 1.50 -8.78 15.98
CA TRP A 136 1.15 -7.76 14.99
C TRP A 136 -0.09 -7.00 15.38
N THR A 137 0.01 -5.67 15.37
CA THR A 137 -1.18 -4.79 15.50
C THR A 137 -1.95 -4.76 14.18
N ALA A 138 -1.25 -4.81 13.05
CA ALA A 138 -1.86 -4.91 11.73
C ALA A 138 -1.02 -5.76 10.78
N VAL A 139 -1.71 -6.47 9.87
CA VAL A 139 -1.10 -7.14 8.71
C VAL A 139 -1.73 -6.56 7.45
N VAL A 140 -0.88 -6.06 6.56
CA VAL A 140 -1.26 -5.48 5.27
C VAL A 140 -1.14 -6.56 4.19
N LEU A 141 -2.19 -6.74 3.41
CA LEU A 141 -2.23 -7.63 2.26
C LEU A 141 -2.33 -6.82 0.96
N GLN A 142 -1.35 -6.98 0.08
CA GLN A 142 -1.30 -6.31 -1.21
C GLN A 142 -1.10 -7.34 -2.32
N GLU A 143 -2.10 -7.47 -3.19
CA GLU A 143 -2.03 -8.33 -4.38
C GLU A 143 -1.29 -7.64 -5.52
N GLN A 144 -0.72 -8.42 -6.42
CA GLN A 144 0.02 -7.91 -7.57
C GLN A 144 -0.88 -7.09 -8.50
N SER A 145 -0.40 -5.92 -8.86
CA SER A 145 -0.95 -4.83 -9.71
C SER A 145 -2.33 -5.06 -10.33
N GLN A 146 -2.42 -5.87 -11.41
CA GLN A 146 -3.65 -6.01 -12.21
C GLN A 146 -4.58 -7.13 -11.75
N TRP A 147 -4.10 -8.10 -10.95
CA TRP A 147 -4.91 -9.28 -10.58
C TRP A 147 -6.25 -8.92 -9.93
N PRO A 148 -6.32 -7.94 -9.01
CA PRO A 148 -7.61 -7.56 -8.42
C PRO A 148 -8.54 -6.86 -9.43
N ALA A 149 -8.04 -6.42 -10.59
CA ALA A 149 -8.84 -5.78 -11.63
C ALA A 149 -9.41 -6.79 -12.65
N PHE A 150 -9.05 -8.06 -12.58
CA PHE A 150 -9.55 -9.07 -13.52
C PHE A 150 -11.03 -9.40 -13.29
N ARG A 151 -11.58 -10.31 -14.08
CA ARG A 151 -13.00 -10.71 -13.97
C ARG A 151 -13.30 -11.25 -12.58
N ALA A 152 -14.47 -10.94 -12.04
CA ALA A 152 -14.84 -11.30 -10.66
C ALA A 152 -14.68 -12.80 -10.38
N GLN A 153 -15.02 -13.67 -11.32
CA GLN A 153 -14.83 -15.12 -11.18
C GLN A 153 -13.33 -15.47 -11.05
N GLN A 154 -12.48 -14.87 -11.86
CA GLN A 154 -11.04 -15.10 -11.82
C GLN A 154 -10.42 -14.58 -10.50
N VAL A 155 -10.85 -13.41 -10.04
CA VAL A 155 -10.40 -12.89 -8.73
C VAL A 155 -10.82 -13.85 -7.62
N ARG A 156 -12.06 -14.37 -7.65
CA ARG A 156 -12.54 -15.33 -6.65
C ARG A 156 -11.77 -16.64 -6.65
N SER A 157 -11.30 -17.13 -7.79
CA SER A 157 -10.49 -18.35 -7.86
C SER A 157 -9.02 -18.13 -7.51
N ASP A 158 -8.44 -16.99 -7.91
CA ASP A 158 -6.98 -16.82 -7.97
C ASP A 158 -6.43 -15.87 -6.89
N VAL A 159 -7.29 -15.06 -6.26
CA VAL A 159 -6.90 -14.07 -5.24
C VAL A 159 -7.52 -14.38 -3.88
N ASP A 160 -8.85 -14.62 -3.84
CA ASP A 160 -9.59 -14.72 -2.58
C ASP A 160 -9.07 -15.84 -1.66
N PRO A 161 -8.72 -17.07 -2.15
CA PRO A 161 -8.25 -18.13 -1.26
C PRO A 161 -6.97 -17.74 -0.51
N ALA A 162 -6.00 -17.14 -1.21
CA ALA A 162 -4.73 -16.74 -0.61
C ALA A 162 -4.92 -15.57 0.37
N ALA A 163 -5.71 -14.57 0.00
CA ALA A 163 -6.04 -13.43 0.87
C ALA A 163 -6.73 -13.91 2.16
N THR A 164 -7.67 -14.85 2.05
CA THR A 164 -8.37 -15.44 3.19
C THR A 164 -7.43 -16.24 4.09
N ALA A 165 -6.61 -17.11 3.50
CA ALA A 165 -5.66 -17.95 4.26
C ALA A 165 -4.64 -17.11 5.04
N LEU A 166 -4.05 -16.09 4.41
CA LEU A 166 -3.10 -15.18 5.06
C LEU A 166 -3.76 -14.39 6.19
N ALA A 167 -4.97 -13.88 5.97
CA ALA A 167 -5.72 -13.16 7.01
C ALA A 167 -6.10 -14.05 8.20
N GLN A 168 -6.52 -15.29 7.95
CA GLN A 168 -6.82 -16.27 9.01
C GLN A 168 -5.56 -16.61 9.81
N ARG A 169 -4.43 -16.85 9.14
CA ARG A 169 -3.17 -17.14 9.79
C ARG A 169 -2.70 -15.98 10.67
N ALA A 170 -2.80 -14.74 10.16
CA ALA A 170 -2.46 -13.55 10.94
C ALA A 170 -3.33 -13.42 12.20
N ARG A 171 -4.63 -13.72 12.13
CA ARG A 171 -5.52 -13.73 13.29
C ARG A 171 -5.20 -14.82 14.28
N ALA A 172 -4.79 -15.99 13.80
CA ALA A 172 -4.39 -17.10 14.66
C ALA A 172 -3.11 -16.78 15.46
N SER A 173 -2.13 -16.12 14.83
CA SER A 173 -0.86 -15.76 15.48
C SER A 173 -0.90 -14.44 16.26
N SER A 174 -1.85 -13.56 15.94
CA SER A 174 -1.97 -12.24 16.56
C SER A 174 -3.44 -11.94 16.90
N PRO A 175 -3.98 -12.39 18.05
CA PRO A 175 -5.35 -12.08 18.45
C PRO A 175 -5.61 -10.57 18.45
N GLY A 176 -6.68 -10.13 17.79
CA GLY A 176 -7.02 -8.71 17.66
C GLY A 176 -6.30 -7.98 16.54
N VAL A 177 -5.48 -8.67 15.71
CA VAL A 177 -4.80 -8.07 14.55
C VAL A 177 -5.80 -7.46 13.56
N ARG A 178 -5.50 -6.26 13.09
CA ARG A 178 -6.23 -5.63 12.00
C ARG A 178 -5.71 -6.13 10.65
N ILE A 179 -6.59 -6.57 9.77
CA ILE A 179 -6.23 -6.90 8.38
C ILE A 179 -6.51 -5.68 7.52
N LEU A 180 -5.46 -5.14 6.91
CA LEU A 180 -5.54 -4.01 6.01
C LEU A 180 -5.34 -4.48 4.56
N PHE A 181 -6.28 -4.18 3.69
CA PHE A 181 -6.13 -4.40 2.26
C PHE A 181 -5.60 -3.13 1.61
N TYR A 182 -4.42 -3.20 1.03
CA TYR A 182 -3.85 -2.08 0.31
C TYR A 182 -4.55 -1.90 -1.04
N GLY A 183 -5.53 -1.03 -1.09
CA GLY A 183 -6.22 -0.60 -2.31
C GLY A 183 -5.26 0.17 -3.22
N THR A 184 -4.55 -0.58 -4.08
CA THR A 184 -3.47 -0.05 -4.91
C THR A 184 -3.96 0.93 -5.98
N PRO A 185 -3.11 1.87 -6.43
CA PRO A 185 -3.36 2.61 -7.65
C PRO A 185 -3.31 1.67 -8.87
N ALA A 186 -4.12 2.01 -9.89
CA ALA A 186 -4.04 1.37 -11.20
C ALA A 186 -2.75 1.77 -11.93
N ASN A 187 -2.36 1.01 -12.95
CA ASN A 187 -1.27 1.39 -13.83
C ASN A 187 -1.58 2.72 -14.54
N LYS A 188 -0.57 3.50 -14.85
CA LYS A 188 -0.68 4.87 -15.41
C LYS A 188 -1.61 4.95 -16.62
N ASN A 189 -1.55 3.95 -17.49
CA ASN A 189 -2.30 3.84 -18.73
C ASN A 189 -3.28 2.65 -18.75
N GLY A 190 -3.63 2.09 -17.58
CA GLY A 190 -4.40 0.85 -17.50
C GLY A 190 -3.56 -0.40 -17.80
N ASP A 191 -4.20 -1.44 -18.30
CA ASP A 191 -3.54 -2.69 -18.71
C ASP A 191 -3.97 -3.08 -20.14
N PRO A 192 -3.37 -2.45 -21.17
CA PRO A 192 -3.72 -2.71 -22.56
C PRO A 192 -3.55 -4.18 -22.99
N ARG A 193 -2.67 -4.93 -22.33
CA ARG A 193 -2.41 -6.35 -22.65
C ARG A 193 -3.64 -7.21 -22.38
N ASN A 194 -4.42 -6.85 -21.37
CA ASN A 194 -5.63 -7.56 -20.97
C ASN A 194 -6.91 -6.88 -21.45
N ALA A 195 -6.83 -5.71 -22.08
CA ALA A 195 -7.98 -4.92 -22.53
C ALA A 195 -8.84 -5.63 -23.59
N ALA A 196 -8.25 -6.49 -24.42
CA ALA A 196 -9.02 -7.29 -25.39
C ALA A 196 -10.03 -8.24 -24.71
N SER A 197 -9.69 -8.73 -23.51
CA SER A 197 -10.55 -9.61 -22.73
C SER A 197 -11.40 -8.86 -21.71
N ILE A 198 -10.93 -7.73 -21.22
CA ILE A 198 -11.58 -6.89 -20.20
C ILE A 198 -11.44 -5.42 -20.66
N PRO A 199 -12.39 -4.91 -21.44
CA PRO A 199 -12.30 -3.59 -22.07
C PRO A 199 -12.05 -2.44 -21.09
N GLU A 200 -12.53 -2.53 -19.85
CA GLU A 200 -12.33 -1.53 -18.83
C GLU A 200 -10.85 -1.35 -18.45
N LEU A 201 -10.01 -2.34 -18.73
CA LEU A 201 -8.56 -2.25 -18.47
C LEU A 201 -7.81 -1.40 -19.52
N SER A 202 -8.46 -0.99 -20.60
CA SER A 202 -7.84 -0.15 -21.64
C SER A 202 -7.39 1.24 -21.14
N ALA A 203 -7.87 1.68 -19.96
CA ALA A 203 -7.55 2.97 -19.39
C ALA A 203 -7.46 2.91 -17.86
N TYR A 204 -6.77 3.90 -17.29
CA TYR A 204 -6.59 4.06 -15.84
C TYR A 204 -7.92 3.98 -15.08
N GLU A 205 -8.92 4.75 -15.48
CA GLU A 205 -10.18 4.90 -14.73
C GLU A 205 -10.95 3.58 -14.60
N GLY A 206 -11.02 2.82 -15.67
CA GLY A 206 -11.67 1.52 -15.65
C GLY A 206 -10.93 0.52 -14.77
N MET A 207 -9.60 0.46 -14.89
CA MET A 207 -8.77 -0.39 -14.05
C MET A 207 -8.89 0.00 -12.57
N GLN A 208 -8.81 1.30 -12.24
CA GLN A 208 -8.93 1.77 -10.86
C GLN A 208 -10.29 1.44 -10.25
N THR A 209 -11.36 1.59 -11.01
CA THR A 209 -12.71 1.25 -10.54
C THR A 209 -12.81 -0.22 -10.15
N ARG A 210 -12.22 -1.12 -10.95
CA ARG A 210 -12.22 -2.56 -10.68
C ARG A 210 -11.36 -2.92 -9.47
N LEU A 211 -10.15 -2.34 -9.36
CA LEU A 211 -9.28 -2.50 -8.19
C LEU A 211 -9.99 -2.10 -6.90
N THR A 212 -10.57 -0.91 -6.89
CA THR A 212 -11.30 -0.39 -5.73
C THR A 212 -12.46 -1.30 -5.32
N ALA A 213 -13.26 -1.75 -6.29
CA ALA A 213 -14.39 -2.65 -6.03
C ALA A 213 -13.92 -3.98 -5.41
N THR A 214 -12.83 -4.55 -5.92
CA THR A 214 -12.29 -5.81 -5.42
C THR A 214 -11.73 -5.67 -4.00
N TYR A 215 -10.92 -4.67 -3.72
CA TYR A 215 -10.35 -4.50 -2.39
C TYR A 215 -11.42 -4.20 -1.33
N ARG A 216 -12.45 -3.42 -1.66
CA ARG A 216 -13.62 -3.19 -0.80
C ARG A 216 -14.38 -4.48 -0.53
N ARG A 217 -14.58 -5.30 -1.55
CA ARG A 217 -15.22 -6.61 -1.40
C ARG A 217 -14.41 -7.54 -0.49
N LEU A 218 -13.11 -7.69 -0.75
CA LEU A 218 -12.21 -8.50 0.09
C LEU A 218 -12.23 -8.04 1.55
N ALA A 219 -12.16 -6.74 1.79
CA ALA A 219 -12.23 -6.18 3.12
C ALA A 219 -13.54 -6.55 3.84
N ARG A 220 -14.68 -6.41 3.18
CA ARG A 220 -15.98 -6.80 3.77
C ARG A 220 -16.09 -8.30 4.02
N GLU A 221 -15.74 -9.13 3.03
CA GLU A 221 -15.92 -10.59 3.10
C GLU A 221 -14.95 -11.25 4.10
N ILE A 222 -13.74 -10.71 4.25
CA ILE A 222 -12.71 -11.24 5.14
C ILE A 222 -12.75 -10.55 6.53
N GLY A 223 -13.48 -9.45 6.66
CA GLY A 223 -13.53 -8.69 7.92
C GLY A 223 -12.28 -7.83 8.13
N GLY A 224 -11.81 -7.17 7.10
CA GLY A 224 -10.68 -6.24 7.12
C GLY A 224 -11.08 -4.81 6.79
N VAL A 225 -10.07 -3.99 6.54
CA VAL A 225 -10.19 -2.57 6.22
C VAL A 225 -9.49 -2.28 4.90
N THR A 226 -10.12 -1.53 4.00
CA THR A 226 -9.47 -1.03 2.79
C THR A 226 -8.69 0.25 3.11
N VAL A 227 -7.40 0.27 2.74
CA VAL A 227 -6.61 1.51 2.66
C VAL A 227 -6.81 2.10 1.28
N PRO A 228 -7.48 3.25 1.12
CA PRO A 228 -7.96 3.75 -0.17
C PRO A 228 -6.87 4.53 -0.94
N ALA A 229 -5.65 3.99 -0.99
CA ALA A 229 -4.52 4.69 -1.63
C ALA A 229 -4.76 4.95 -3.12
N GLY A 230 -5.41 4.01 -3.84
CA GLY A 230 -5.78 4.19 -5.24
C GLY A 230 -6.84 5.27 -5.46
N GLU A 231 -7.76 5.48 -4.51
CA GLU A 231 -8.74 6.58 -4.58
C GLU A 231 -8.08 7.93 -4.30
N ALA A 232 -7.18 8.01 -3.31
CA ALA A 232 -6.36 9.20 -3.09
C ALA A 232 -5.53 9.55 -4.34
N TRP A 233 -4.94 8.53 -4.97
CA TRP A 233 -4.20 8.66 -6.22
C TRP A 233 -5.06 9.22 -7.36
N ARG A 234 -6.27 8.66 -7.54
CA ARG A 234 -7.25 9.13 -8.51
C ARG A 234 -7.60 10.60 -8.28
N ALA A 235 -7.80 11.00 -7.03
CA ALA A 235 -8.12 12.39 -6.67
C ALA A 235 -6.98 13.35 -7.04
N VAL A 236 -5.73 13.02 -6.72
CA VAL A 236 -4.56 13.83 -7.08
C VAL A 236 -4.41 13.92 -8.60
N ARG A 237 -4.50 12.81 -9.33
CA ARG A 237 -4.41 12.85 -10.81
C ARG A 237 -5.42 13.78 -11.47
N ARG A 238 -6.61 13.92 -10.87
CA ARG A 238 -7.67 14.79 -11.40
C ARG A 238 -7.50 16.25 -11.01
N ALA A 239 -7.11 16.51 -9.78
CA ALA A 239 -7.06 17.86 -9.22
C ALA A 239 -5.69 18.54 -9.39
N ASN A 240 -4.61 17.76 -9.39
CA ASN A 240 -3.23 18.24 -9.39
C ASN A 240 -2.38 17.41 -10.38
N PRO A 241 -2.70 17.44 -11.69
CA PRO A 241 -2.05 16.62 -12.70
C PRO A 241 -0.55 16.93 -12.88
N GLU A 242 -0.10 18.07 -12.38
CA GLU A 242 1.32 18.48 -12.36
C GLU A 242 2.15 17.68 -11.35
N ILE A 243 1.51 17.03 -10.36
CA ILE A 243 2.20 16.16 -9.42
C ILE A 243 2.36 14.79 -10.04
N GLU A 244 3.55 14.49 -10.55
CA GLU A 244 3.81 13.15 -11.10
C GLU A 244 3.89 12.11 -9.99
N LEU A 245 2.91 11.21 -9.96
CA LEU A 245 2.80 10.16 -8.96
C LEU A 245 3.48 8.85 -9.38
N TYR A 246 3.82 8.68 -10.66
CA TYR A 246 4.44 7.49 -11.20
C TYR A 246 5.94 7.66 -11.43
N GLY A 247 6.73 6.65 -11.07
CA GLY A 247 8.13 6.53 -11.45
C GLY A 247 8.30 5.88 -12.83
N ASP A 248 7.34 5.02 -13.19
CA ASP A 248 7.19 4.37 -14.49
C ASP A 248 5.69 4.13 -14.76
N ASP A 249 5.31 3.18 -15.61
CA ASP A 249 3.89 2.92 -15.88
C ASP A 249 3.13 2.23 -14.72
N VAL A 250 3.83 1.68 -13.73
CA VAL A 250 3.26 0.85 -12.64
C VAL A 250 3.65 1.34 -11.27
N HIS A 251 4.93 1.66 -11.07
CA HIS A 251 5.49 1.94 -9.75
C HIS A 251 5.31 3.41 -9.34
N PRO A 252 5.16 3.67 -8.04
CA PRO A 252 5.08 5.03 -7.54
C PRO A 252 6.38 5.80 -7.77
N SER A 253 6.26 7.11 -7.99
CA SER A 253 7.32 8.08 -7.72
C SER A 253 7.48 8.29 -6.22
N LYS A 254 8.42 9.13 -5.80
CA LYS A 254 8.56 9.55 -4.39
C LYS A 254 7.27 10.20 -3.86
N ALA A 255 6.63 11.07 -4.66
CA ALA A 255 5.37 11.72 -4.31
C ALA A 255 4.23 10.68 -4.21
N GLY A 256 4.16 9.73 -5.14
CA GLY A 256 3.20 8.64 -5.09
C GLY A 256 3.36 7.76 -3.86
N ALA A 257 4.59 7.38 -3.50
CA ALA A 257 4.87 6.59 -2.30
C ALA A 257 4.48 7.35 -1.02
N TYR A 258 4.73 8.65 -0.96
CA TYR A 258 4.33 9.49 0.15
C TYR A 258 2.81 9.60 0.28
N LEU A 259 2.08 9.76 -0.83
CA LEU A 259 0.61 9.74 -0.84
C LEU A 259 0.05 8.44 -0.27
N ILE A 260 0.63 7.30 -0.68
CA ILE A 260 0.27 5.97 -0.16
C ILE A 260 0.51 5.92 1.35
N ALA A 261 1.68 6.36 1.82
CA ALA A 261 2.01 6.38 3.25
C ALA A 261 1.02 7.26 4.05
N CYS A 262 0.58 8.41 3.52
CA CYS A 262 -0.44 9.25 4.13
C CYS A 262 -1.81 8.54 4.22
N ALA A 263 -2.20 7.77 3.19
CA ALA A 263 -3.44 6.99 3.22
C ALA A 263 -3.38 5.87 4.28
N PHE A 264 -2.22 5.19 4.40
CA PHE A 264 -1.99 4.23 5.49
C PHE A 264 -2.04 4.89 6.85
N TYR A 265 -1.42 6.07 7.02
CA TYR A 265 -1.44 6.81 8.27
C TYR A 265 -2.88 7.11 8.72
N GLY A 266 -3.70 7.67 7.82
CA GLY A 266 -5.10 7.95 8.11
C GLY A 266 -5.91 6.70 8.44
N SER A 267 -5.77 5.65 7.62
CA SER A 267 -6.53 4.41 7.77
C SER A 267 -6.14 3.61 9.03
N MET A 268 -4.85 3.59 9.38
CA MET A 268 -4.36 2.83 10.53
C MET A 268 -4.63 3.53 11.86
N PHE A 269 -4.40 4.84 11.92
CA PHE A 269 -4.42 5.58 13.18
C PHE A 269 -5.69 6.42 13.39
N ALA A 270 -6.60 6.46 12.40
CA ALA A 270 -7.75 7.35 12.39
C ALA A 270 -7.37 8.82 12.70
N ARG A 271 -6.19 9.23 12.25
CA ARG A 271 -5.63 10.58 12.43
C ARG A 271 -5.34 11.22 11.08
N SER A 272 -5.67 12.49 10.96
CA SER A 272 -5.36 13.25 9.75
C SER A 272 -3.85 13.40 9.56
N PRO A 273 -3.29 13.10 8.39
CA PRO A 273 -1.92 13.44 8.06
C PRO A 273 -1.74 14.93 7.72
N VAL A 274 -2.84 15.70 7.58
CA VAL A 274 -2.78 17.13 7.20
C VAL A 274 -2.05 17.92 8.26
N GLY A 275 -1.01 18.65 7.83
CA GLY A 275 -0.15 19.42 8.73
C GLY A 275 0.94 18.57 9.42
N ASN A 276 1.10 17.31 9.08
CA ASN A 276 2.22 16.51 9.58
C ASN A 276 3.55 17.09 9.06
N SER A 277 4.50 17.29 9.96
CA SER A 277 5.80 17.93 9.64
C SER A 277 6.74 17.06 8.82
N TYR A 278 6.51 15.72 8.79
CA TYR A 278 7.30 14.83 7.95
C TYR A 278 6.79 14.88 6.49
N THR A 279 7.62 15.33 5.58
CA THR A 279 7.29 15.51 4.15
C THR A 279 8.02 14.51 3.24
N ALA A 280 8.80 13.60 3.80
CA ALA A 280 9.72 12.73 3.04
C ALA A 280 10.69 13.53 2.12
N GLY A 281 10.97 14.78 2.43
CA GLY A 281 11.78 15.66 1.59
C GLY A 281 11.12 16.08 0.27
N LEU A 282 9.79 16.09 0.23
CA LEU A 282 9.01 16.77 -0.79
C LEU A 282 8.86 18.24 -0.44
N GLU A 283 8.62 19.07 -1.46
CA GLU A 283 8.24 20.47 -1.24
C GLU A 283 7.02 20.56 -0.32
N PRO A 284 7.01 21.47 0.67
CA PRO A 284 5.93 21.53 1.65
C PRO A 284 4.54 21.70 1.06
N SER A 285 4.40 22.45 -0.04
CA SER A 285 3.14 22.65 -0.75
C SER A 285 2.64 21.36 -1.41
N VAL A 286 3.53 20.57 -2.01
CA VAL A 286 3.21 19.27 -2.59
C VAL A 286 2.80 18.29 -1.49
N ALA A 287 3.60 18.21 -0.41
CA ALA A 287 3.28 17.33 0.71
C ALA A 287 1.90 17.65 1.32
N ALA A 288 1.56 18.92 1.50
CA ALA A 288 0.27 19.34 2.03
C ALA A 288 -0.91 18.92 1.13
N GLN A 289 -0.76 19.01 -0.19
CA GLN A 289 -1.78 18.55 -1.15
C GLN A 289 -1.97 17.04 -1.06
N LEU A 290 -0.87 16.27 -1.00
CA LEU A 290 -0.92 14.81 -0.88
C LEU A 290 -1.53 14.37 0.45
N GLN A 291 -1.16 15.02 1.56
CA GLN A 291 -1.76 14.78 2.88
C GLN A 291 -3.29 15.00 2.86
N ARG A 292 -3.74 16.08 2.23
CA ARG A 292 -5.17 16.40 2.10
C ARG A 292 -5.89 15.33 1.27
N ALA A 293 -5.40 15.04 0.09
CA ALA A 293 -6.02 14.05 -0.80
C ALA A 293 -6.11 12.66 -0.15
N ALA A 294 -5.05 12.26 0.58
CA ALA A 294 -5.07 11.01 1.33
C ALA A 294 -6.14 11.00 2.43
N TRP A 295 -6.24 12.10 3.19
CA TRP A 295 -7.22 12.20 4.27
C TRP A 295 -8.65 12.20 3.75
N ASP A 296 -8.95 12.96 2.72
CA ASP A 296 -10.27 13.01 2.11
C ASP A 296 -10.70 11.62 1.61
N ALA A 297 -9.80 10.89 0.96
CA ALA A 297 -10.09 9.52 0.53
C ALA A 297 -10.32 8.55 1.72
N VAL A 298 -9.61 8.72 2.83
CA VAL A 298 -9.81 7.91 4.05
C VAL A 298 -11.18 8.18 4.68
N ILE A 299 -11.59 9.45 4.76
CA ILE A 299 -12.92 9.83 5.28
C ILE A 299 -14.02 9.26 4.38
N ASP A 300 -13.89 9.42 3.06
CA ASP A 300 -14.86 8.89 2.10
C ASP A 300 -14.97 7.37 2.17
N GLU A 301 -13.86 6.65 2.37
CA GLU A 301 -13.87 5.20 2.52
C GLU A 301 -14.52 4.78 3.85
N ALA A 302 -14.27 5.51 4.93
CA ALA A 302 -14.90 5.25 6.23
C ALA A 302 -16.42 5.43 6.19
N ALA A 303 -16.91 6.44 5.47
CA ALA A 303 -18.35 6.72 5.32
C ALA A 303 -19.11 5.66 4.50
N ARG A 304 -18.40 4.76 3.78
CA ARG A 304 -18.99 3.69 2.94
C ARG A 304 -19.11 2.33 3.66
N ARG A 305 -18.60 2.23 4.85
CA ARG A 305 -18.63 1.00 5.69
C ARG A 305 -19.88 0.92 6.49
#